data_cbfb9ab536067666b34a3912fcb4bef6
#
_entry.id   cbfb9ab536067666b34a3912fcb4bef6
#
_cell.length_a   1.000
_cell.length_b   1.000
_cell.length_c   1.000
_cell.angle_alpha   90.00
_cell.angle_beta   90.00
_cell.angle_gamma   90.00
#
_symmetry.space_group_name_H-M   'P 1'
#
loop_
_entity.id
_entity.type
_entity.pdbx_description
1 polymer ?
#
loop_
_entity_poly.entity_id
_entity_poly.type
_entity_poly.pdbx_seq_one_letter_code
_entity_poly.pdbx_strand_id
1 'polypeptide(L)'
;MSDLARLLDEVAGEFAPDPRTSVFEVAVEGDSLVGQTTEAEAVEALLALLTERGTTLRDEVVRLPDPMLAGRRCALVCSPYGAVHARPAMAATQVSQYVLGARLDVLTMRDGWLRVRGEDGYIGWMHPGYLEVGEEDWAREWETGSAGESLLSLDAALHDEAGRTIARLPWGARVIRDQPRSIRLPDGRRGALGAGELVPMARRADRFPARGDSVVRSAREWLGVPYLWGGVTQAGVDCSGLVQSILWMHGIALPRDADMQVRVGAPLAPVPGELLPGDLAFFAEQERVTHVALSMGEGLVIHSALANGEVAVDDLRGDRDVERRLASLLVSARRVLPD
;
A
#
# COMPACT_ATOMS: atom_id res chain seq x y z
N MET A 1 -24.82 24.69 7.79
CA MET A 1 -24.85 23.70 6.69
C MET A 1 -26.29 23.47 6.28
N SER A 2 -26.60 23.33 4.99
CA SER A 2 -27.96 22.96 4.55
C SER A 2 -28.28 21.54 5.02
N ASP A 3 -29.61 21.21 5.17
CA ASP A 3 -30.01 19.84 5.52
C ASP A 3 -29.47 18.79 4.54
N LEU A 4 -29.34 19.16 3.27
CA LEU A 4 -28.77 18.33 2.21
C LEU A 4 -27.27 18.06 2.43
N ALA A 5 -26.48 19.08 2.76
CA ALA A 5 -25.06 18.89 3.04
C ALA A 5 -24.82 17.97 4.24
N ARG A 6 -25.67 18.09 5.27
CA ARG A 6 -25.61 17.16 6.42
C ARG A 6 -25.92 15.73 6.02
N LEU A 7 -26.94 15.52 5.18
CA LEU A 7 -27.30 14.19 4.71
C LEU A 7 -26.19 13.54 3.87
N LEU A 8 -25.52 14.32 2.99
CA LEU A 8 -24.37 13.86 2.23
C LEU A 8 -23.22 13.43 3.16
N ASP A 9 -22.93 14.24 4.20
CA ASP A 9 -21.90 13.92 5.18
C ASP A 9 -22.24 12.67 6.02
N GLU A 10 -23.51 12.50 6.41
CA GLU A 10 -24.01 11.32 7.12
C GLU A 10 -23.83 10.05 6.29
N VAL A 11 -24.27 10.05 5.04
CA VAL A 11 -24.11 8.91 4.11
C VAL A 11 -22.64 8.63 3.82
N ALA A 12 -21.83 9.67 3.58
CA ALA A 12 -20.38 9.51 3.39
C ALA A 12 -19.73 8.88 4.63
N GLY A 13 -20.11 9.32 5.84
CA GLY A 13 -19.58 8.78 7.10
C GLY A 13 -19.96 7.31 7.34
N GLU A 14 -21.11 6.87 6.87
CA GLU A 14 -21.57 5.49 7.01
C GLU A 14 -20.94 4.55 5.97
N PHE A 15 -20.97 4.92 4.69
CA PHE A 15 -20.60 4.04 3.58
C PHE A 15 -19.16 4.23 3.08
N ALA A 16 -18.58 5.41 3.25
CA ALA A 16 -17.23 5.77 2.77
C ALA A 16 -16.43 6.51 3.86
N PRO A 17 -16.25 5.91 5.05
CA PRO A 17 -15.67 6.61 6.21
C PRO A 17 -14.19 6.96 6.05
N ASP A 18 -13.48 6.30 5.13
CA ASP A 18 -12.05 6.54 4.91
C ASP A 18 -11.76 6.83 3.42
N PRO A 19 -11.43 8.08 3.07
CA PRO A 19 -11.17 8.48 1.68
C PRO A 19 -9.89 7.84 1.10
N ARG A 20 -9.09 7.14 1.91
CA ARG A 20 -7.92 6.39 1.46
C ARG A 20 -8.29 5.04 0.87
N THR A 21 -9.50 4.51 1.17
CA THR A 21 -9.95 3.19 0.72
C THR A 21 -11.28 3.20 -0.02
N SER A 22 -12.01 4.31 0.06
CA SER A 22 -13.29 4.51 -0.63
C SER A 22 -13.39 5.90 -1.25
N VAL A 23 -14.20 6.03 -2.28
CA VAL A 23 -14.48 7.29 -2.96
C VAL A 23 -15.94 7.63 -2.84
N PHE A 24 -16.24 8.79 -2.26
CA PHE A 24 -17.59 9.36 -2.27
C PHE A 24 -17.48 10.88 -2.56
N GLU A 25 -17.34 11.21 -3.83
CA GLU A 25 -17.26 12.60 -4.32
C GLU A 25 -18.59 12.94 -5.01
N VAL A 26 -19.66 13.09 -4.20
CA VAL A 26 -21.04 13.26 -4.66
C VAL A 26 -21.55 14.63 -4.26
N ALA A 27 -22.22 15.30 -5.18
CA ALA A 27 -22.82 16.61 -4.97
C ALA A 27 -24.17 16.72 -5.67
N VAL A 28 -24.98 17.73 -5.27
CA VAL A 28 -26.24 18.05 -5.96
C VAL A 28 -26.02 19.27 -6.83
N GLU A 29 -26.32 19.11 -8.13
CA GLU A 29 -26.31 20.18 -9.13
C GLU A 29 -27.68 20.27 -9.81
N GLY A 30 -28.42 21.35 -9.53
CA GLY A 30 -29.79 21.54 -10.02
C GLY A 30 -30.72 20.45 -9.50
N ASP A 31 -31.26 19.60 -10.39
CA ASP A 31 -32.15 18.49 -10.12
C ASP A 31 -31.44 17.12 -10.22
N SER A 32 -30.12 17.09 -10.26
CA SER A 32 -29.30 15.90 -10.41
C SER A 32 -28.34 15.70 -9.23
N LEU A 33 -28.14 14.43 -8.88
CA LEU A 33 -27.04 13.98 -8.04
C LEU A 33 -25.89 13.61 -8.97
N VAL A 34 -24.74 14.28 -8.86
CA VAL A 34 -23.58 14.15 -9.74
C VAL A 34 -22.32 13.77 -8.98
N GLY A 35 -21.28 13.35 -9.70
CA GLY A 35 -19.99 13.02 -9.11
C GLY A 35 -19.58 11.58 -9.34
N GLN A 36 -18.82 11.01 -8.40
CA GLN A 36 -18.31 9.64 -8.53
C GLN A 36 -18.17 8.93 -7.17
N THR A 37 -18.35 7.61 -7.19
CA THR A 37 -18.23 6.78 -5.97
C THR A 37 -17.76 5.36 -6.27
N THR A 38 -17.02 4.76 -5.32
CA THR A 38 -16.79 3.31 -5.26
C THR A 38 -17.93 2.59 -4.54
N GLU A 39 -18.79 3.32 -3.80
CA GLU A 39 -19.84 2.80 -2.93
C GLU A 39 -21.23 3.02 -3.58
N ALA A 40 -21.65 2.09 -4.43
CA ALA A 40 -22.94 2.20 -5.13
C ALA A 40 -24.11 2.28 -4.16
N GLU A 41 -24.09 1.48 -3.09
CA GLU A 41 -25.14 1.41 -2.05
C GLU A 41 -25.33 2.77 -1.34
N ALA A 42 -24.26 3.55 -1.18
CA ALA A 42 -24.33 4.89 -0.60
C ALA A 42 -25.24 5.83 -1.39
N VAL A 43 -25.18 5.75 -2.72
CA VAL A 43 -26.02 6.59 -3.60
C VAL A 43 -27.46 6.12 -3.56
N GLU A 44 -27.71 4.81 -3.53
CA GLU A 44 -29.05 4.23 -3.42
C GLU A 44 -29.69 4.65 -2.08
N ALA A 45 -28.98 4.55 -0.98
CA ALA A 45 -29.42 5.01 0.34
C ALA A 45 -29.74 6.51 0.36
N LEU A 46 -28.85 7.33 -0.23
CA LEU A 46 -29.04 8.78 -0.32
C LEU A 46 -30.31 9.14 -1.11
N LEU A 47 -30.52 8.53 -2.27
CA LEU A 47 -31.70 8.78 -3.10
C LEU A 47 -33.00 8.36 -2.39
N ALA A 48 -33.00 7.24 -1.68
CA ALA A 48 -34.13 6.78 -0.87
C ALA A 48 -34.47 7.80 0.23
N LEU A 49 -33.48 8.24 1.00
CA LEU A 49 -33.67 9.24 2.06
C LEU A 49 -34.16 10.59 1.54
N LEU A 50 -33.68 11.02 0.35
CA LEU A 50 -34.14 12.24 -0.31
C LEU A 50 -35.59 12.13 -0.76
N THR A 51 -35.96 10.97 -1.32
CA THR A 51 -37.35 10.69 -1.75
C THR A 51 -38.30 10.71 -0.58
N GLU A 52 -37.98 10.11 0.57
CA GLU A 52 -38.76 10.15 1.79
C GLU A 52 -38.98 11.58 2.32
N ARG A 53 -38.02 12.48 2.04
CA ARG A 53 -38.14 13.92 2.39
C ARG A 53 -38.80 14.76 1.28
N GLY A 54 -39.40 14.11 0.27
CA GLY A 54 -40.11 14.79 -0.81
C GLY A 54 -39.21 15.44 -1.88
N THR A 55 -37.91 15.07 -1.91
CA THR A 55 -36.95 15.54 -2.92
C THR A 55 -36.63 14.40 -3.87
N THR A 56 -36.88 14.60 -5.18
CA THR A 56 -36.52 13.64 -6.23
C THR A 56 -35.38 14.24 -7.06
N LEU A 57 -34.24 13.52 -7.12
CA LEU A 57 -33.10 13.89 -7.95
C LEU A 57 -32.85 12.81 -9.01
N ARG A 58 -32.30 13.21 -10.15
CA ARG A 58 -31.78 12.29 -11.16
C ARG A 58 -30.45 11.76 -10.70
N ASP A 59 -30.21 10.47 -10.89
CA ASP A 59 -28.93 9.83 -10.58
C ASP A 59 -28.01 9.93 -11.80
N GLU A 60 -27.01 10.81 -11.72
CA GLU A 60 -25.94 11.00 -12.70
C GLU A 60 -24.55 10.72 -12.07
N VAL A 61 -24.51 10.02 -10.93
CA VAL A 61 -23.27 9.64 -10.24
C VAL A 61 -22.58 8.48 -10.96
N VAL A 62 -21.32 8.66 -11.31
CA VAL A 62 -20.49 7.61 -11.91
C VAL A 62 -20.09 6.58 -10.85
N ARG A 63 -20.44 5.31 -11.08
CA ARG A 63 -19.94 4.17 -10.26
C ARG A 63 -18.57 3.77 -10.76
N LEU A 64 -17.60 3.82 -9.85
CA LEU A 64 -16.22 3.43 -10.15
C LEU A 64 -16.06 1.89 -10.08
N PRO A 65 -15.25 1.27 -10.96
CA PRO A 65 -14.46 1.87 -12.05
C PRO A 65 -15.30 2.50 -13.14
N ASP A 66 -14.86 3.67 -13.61
CA ASP A 66 -15.55 4.47 -14.62
C ASP A 66 -15.80 3.63 -15.90
N PRO A 67 -17.06 3.53 -16.40
CA PRO A 67 -17.37 2.83 -17.63
C PRO A 67 -16.60 3.34 -18.85
N MET A 68 -16.17 4.59 -18.85
CA MET A 68 -15.38 5.20 -19.93
C MET A 68 -13.98 4.58 -20.10
N LEU A 69 -13.49 3.81 -19.13
CA LEU A 69 -12.22 3.07 -19.23
C LEU A 69 -12.27 1.92 -20.24
N ALA A 70 -13.49 1.56 -20.73
CA ALA A 70 -13.71 0.61 -21.83
C ALA A 70 -12.93 -0.72 -21.69
N GLY A 71 -12.93 -1.33 -20.49
CA GLY A 71 -12.24 -2.59 -20.21
C GLY A 71 -10.80 -2.44 -19.71
N ARG A 72 -10.15 -1.30 -19.93
CA ARG A 72 -8.79 -1.01 -19.43
C ARG A 72 -8.80 -0.61 -17.95
N ARG A 73 -9.21 -1.57 -17.09
CA ARG A 73 -9.46 -1.36 -15.67
C ARG A 73 -8.35 -1.88 -14.76
N CYS A 74 -7.30 -2.45 -15.34
CA CYS A 74 -6.15 -2.94 -14.60
C CYS A 74 -4.88 -2.26 -15.08
N ALA A 75 -3.90 -2.14 -14.17
CA ALA A 75 -2.57 -1.68 -14.50
C ALA A 75 -1.52 -2.51 -13.75
N LEU A 76 -0.33 -2.62 -14.34
CA LEU A 76 0.87 -3.13 -13.70
C LEU A 76 1.90 -2.01 -13.61
N VAL A 77 2.55 -1.90 -12.46
CA VAL A 77 3.66 -0.96 -12.31
C VAL A 77 4.85 -1.43 -13.14
N CYS A 78 5.33 -0.62 -14.08
CA CYS A 78 6.42 -0.95 -15.00
C CYS A 78 7.75 -0.24 -14.72
N SER A 79 7.76 0.74 -13.80
CA SER A 79 8.96 1.37 -13.25
C SER A 79 9.40 0.65 -11.96
N PRO A 80 10.62 0.88 -11.43
CA PRO A 80 11.05 0.27 -10.17
C PRO A 80 10.03 0.45 -9.04
N TYR A 81 9.44 1.63 -8.95
CA TYR A 81 8.22 1.92 -8.17
C TYR A 81 7.42 3.02 -8.84
N GLY A 82 6.12 3.06 -8.60
CA GLY A 82 5.20 4.13 -8.98
C GLY A 82 4.75 4.89 -7.74
N ALA A 83 4.94 6.22 -7.75
CA ALA A 83 4.49 7.10 -6.67
C ALA A 83 2.98 7.33 -6.74
N VAL A 84 2.31 7.16 -5.61
CA VAL A 84 0.88 7.47 -5.42
C VAL A 84 0.75 8.82 -4.74
N HIS A 85 -0.01 9.71 -5.34
CA HIS A 85 -0.23 11.07 -4.87
C HIS A 85 -1.64 11.27 -4.34
N ALA A 86 -1.80 12.17 -3.37
CA ALA A 86 -3.10 12.53 -2.81
C ALA A 86 -4.03 13.23 -3.82
N ARG A 87 -3.48 13.86 -4.85
CA ARG A 87 -4.20 14.57 -5.92
C ARG A 87 -3.48 14.36 -7.25
N PRO A 88 -4.17 14.53 -8.42
CA PRO A 88 -3.59 14.32 -9.74
C PRO A 88 -2.64 15.47 -10.13
N ALA A 89 -1.52 15.61 -9.42
CA ALA A 89 -0.52 16.64 -9.67
C ALA A 89 0.85 16.23 -9.10
N MET A 90 1.94 16.52 -9.83
CA MET A 90 3.31 16.24 -9.39
C MET A 90 3.70 16.93 -8.07
N ALA A 91 3.14 18.11 -7.81
CA ALA A 91 3.39 18.87 -6.58
C ALA A 91 2.50 18.42 -5.40
N ALA A 92 1.60 17.45 -5.60
CA ALA A 92 0.80 16.89 -4.52
C ALA A 92 1.65 15.97 -3.63
N THR A 93 1.24 15.85 -2.35
CA THR A 93 1.90 14.95 -1.41
C THR A 93 1.89 13.51 -1.92
N GLN A 94 3.05 12.88 -1.95
CA GLN A 94 3.14 11.42 -2.09
C GLN A 94 2.56 10.78 -0.83
N VAL A 95 1.67 9.82 -0.99
CA VAL A 95 0.99 9.13 0.12
C VAL A 95 1.33 7.64 0.18
N SER A 96 1.77 7.06 -0.94
CA SER A 96 2.21 5.66 -1.02
C SER A 96 3.11 5.45 -2.25
N GLN A 97 3.59 4.23 -2.41
CA GLN A 97 4.25 3.70 -3.60
C GLN A 97 3.79 2.27 -3.84
N TYR A 98 3.87 1.81 -5.11
CA TYR A 98 3.77 0.40 -5.46
C TYR A 98 5.01 -0.01 -6.27
N VAL A 99 5.56 -1.16 -5.96
CA VAL A 99 6.77 -1.67 -6.62
C VAL A 99 6.46 -2.29 -7.98
N LEU A 100 7.48 -2.44 -8.81
CA LEU A 100 7.39 -3.03 -10.15
C LEU A 100 6.64 -4.38 -10.11
N GLY A 101 5.72 -4.57 -11.04
CA GLY A 101 4.87 -5.75 -11.16
C GLY A 101 3.70 -5.82 -10.19
N ALA A 102 3.51 -4.81 -9.32
CA ALA A 102 2.28 -4.70 -8.54
C ALA A 102 1.09 -4.43 -9.47
N ARG A 103 -0.01 -5.17 -9.24
CA ARG A 103 -1.28 -4.94 -9.93
C ARG A 103 -2.07 -3.86 -9.20
N LEU A 104 -2.72 -3.01 -9.99
CA LEU A 104 -3.61 -1.95 -9.52
C LEU A 104 -4.92 -2.00 -10.29
N ASP A 105 -6.04 -1.73 -9.61
CA ASP A 105 -7.29 -1.40 -10.28
C ASP A 105 -7.24 0.06 -10.72
N VAL A 106 -7.65 0.34 -11.96
CA VAL A 106 -7.82 1.69 -12.47
C VAL A 106 -9.28 2.09 -12.26
N LEU A 107 -9.51 3.11 -11.43
CA LEU A 107 -10.84 3.56 -11.06
C LEU A 107 -11.39 4.64 -12.02
N THR A 108 -10.57 5.63 -12.34
CA THR A 108 -10.91 6.73 -13.26
C THR A 108 -9.66 7.44 -13.75
N MET A 109 -9.83 8.37 -14.68
CA MET A 109 -8.76 9.25 -15.18
C MET A 109 -9.18 10.71 -15.05
N ARG A 110 -8.26 11.57 -14.56
CA ARG A 110 -8.44 13.03 -14.48
C ARG A 110 -7.11 13.73 -14.76
N ASP A 111 -7.14 14.77 -15.57
CA ASP A 111 -5.96 15.61 -15.88
C ASP A 111 -4.72 14.81 -16.33
N GLY A 112 -4.93 13.69 -17.04
CA GLY A 112 -3.86 12.81 -17.47
C GLY A 112 -3.30 11.88 -16.40
N TRP A 113 -3.86 11.86 -15.18
CA TRP A 113 -3.52 10.95 -14.08
C TRP A 113 -4.57 9.85 -13.94
N LEU A 114 -4.16 8.68 -13.50
CA LEU A 114 -5.02 7.57 -13.17
C LEU A 114 -5.27 7.54 -11.65
N ARG A 115 -6.55 7.46 -11.26
CA ARG A 115 -6.91 7.11 -9.89
C ARG A 115 -6.85 5.60 -9.80
N VAL A 116 -6.01 5.10 -8.91
CA VAL A 116 -5.74 3.67 -8.77
C VAL A 116 -6.06 3.18 -7.38
N ARG A 117 -6.37 1.88 -7.28
CA ARG A 117 -6.50 1.16 -6.01
C ARG A 117 -5.54 -0.02 -6.01
N GLY A 118 -4.68 -0.11 -4.99
CA GLY A 118 -3.76 -1.22 -4.82
C GLY A 118 -4.36 -2.45 -4.16
N GLU A 119 -3.58 -3.51 -4.06
CA GLU A 119 -3.96 -4.77 -3.38
C GLU A 119 -4.27 -4.57 -1.90
N ASP A 120 -3.70 -3.56 -1.27
CA ASP A 120 -3.94 -3.15 0.12
C ASP A 120 -5.22 -2.29 0.29
N GLY A 121 -5.96 -2.07 -0.80
CA GLY A 121 -7.15 -1.24 -0.85
C GLY A 121 -6.89 0.26 -0.92
N TYR A 122 -5.63 0.71 -0.84
CA TYR A 122 -5.29 2.13 -0.79
C TYR A 122 -5.53 2.81 -2.14
N ILE A 123 -6.23 3.94 -2.11
CA ILE A 123 -6.63 4.71 -3.29
C ILE A 123 -5.81 6.00 -3.38
N GLY A 124 -5.34 6.30 -4.58
CA GLY A 124 -4.67 7.56 -4.87
C GLY A 124 -4.42 7.77 -6.35
N TRP A 125 -3.63 8.77 -6.69
CA TRP A 125 -3.38 9.17 -8.07
C TRP A 125 -1.97 8.80 -8.50
N MET A 126 -1.85 8.13 -9.64
CA MET A 126 -0.57 7.73 -10.21
C MET A 126 -0.43 8.25 -11.63
N HIS A 127 0.77 8.74 -11.96
CA HIS A 127 1.07 9.17 -13.31
C HIS A 127 1.19 7.96 -14.26
N PRO A 128 0.57 7.99 -15.46
CA PRO A 128 0.56 6.82 -16.36
C PRO A 128 1.95 6.41 -16.83
N GLY A 129 2.96 7.26 -16.75
CA GLY A 129 4.35 6.91 -17.05
C GLY A 129 4.96 5.83 -16.16
N TYR A 130 4.33 5.48 -15.06
CA TYR A 130 4.71 4.36 -14.19
C TYR A 130 4.00 3.06 -14.51
N LEU A 131 3.01 3.08 -15.43
CA LEU A 131 2.03 2.03 -15.56
C LEU A 131 1.95 1.48 -16.98
N GLU A 132 1.79 0.17 -17.09
CA GLU A 132 1.22 -0.48 -18.25
C GLU A 132 -0.24 -0.78 -17.95
N VAL A 133 -1.17 -0.30 -18.80
CA VAL A 133 -2.63 -0.38 -18.57
C VAL A 133 -3.23 -1.41 -19.52
N GLY A 134 -4.01 -2.33 -18.99
CA GLY A 134 -4.60 -3.43 -19.74
C GLY A 134 -5.95 -3.90 -19.19
N GLU A 135 -6.36 -5.04 -19.71
CA GLU A 135 -7.59 -5.74 -19.33
C GLU A 135 -7.35 -6.65 -18.14
N GLU A 136 -8.44 -7.07 -17.48
CA GLU A 136 -8.44 -7.96 -16.31
C GLU A 136 -7.69 -9.28 -16.57
N ASP A 137 -7.95 -9.95 -17.71
CA ASP A 137 -7.35 -11.24 -18.01
C ASP A 137 -5.83 -11.15 -18.19
N TRP A 138 -5.35 -10.06 -18.84
CA TRP A 138 -3.92 -9.80 -18.97
C TRP A 138 -3.24 -9.59 -17.60
N ALA A 139 -3.86 -8.82 -16.71
CA ALA A 139 -3.33 -8.60 -15.36
C ALA A 139 -3.36 -9.90 -14.52
N ARG A 140 -4.41 -10.70 -14.66
CA ARG A 140 -4.55 -12.00 -14.00
C ARG A 140 -3.49 -13.01 -14.47
N GLU A 141 -3.19 -13.06 -15.78
CA GLU A 141 -2.09 -13.88 -16.29
C GLU A 141 -0.74 -13.55 -15.66
N TRP A 142 -0.50 -12.27 -15.40
CA TRP A 142 0.68 -11.79 -14.71
C TRP A 142 0.72 -12.29 -13.25
N GLU A 143 -0.37 -12.15 -12.52
CA GLU A 143 -0.45 -12.55 -11.10
C GLU A 143 -0.37 -14.06 -10.89
N THR A 144 -1.07 -14.83 -11.71
CA THR A 144 -1.15 -16.30 -11.57
C THR A 144 0.10 -17.03 -12.07
N GLY A 145 0.98 -16.32 -12.78
CA GLY A 145 2.14 -16.92 -13.41
C GLY A 145 1.80 -17.81 -14.62
N SER A 146 0.56 -17.74 -15.15
CA SER A 146 0.20 -18.51 -16.36
C SER A 146 0.99 -18.07 -17.60
N ALA A 147 1.58 -16.86 -17.55
CA ALA A 147 2.49 -16.31 -18.54
C ALA A 147 3.96 -16.78 -18.38
N GLY A 148 4.27 -17.64 -17.39
CA GLY A 148 5.61 -18.11 -17.01
C GLY A 148 5.77 -18.25 -15.51
N GLU A 149 6.98 -18.52 -15.02
CA GLU A 149 7.25 -18.61 -13.58
C GLU A 149 7.30 -17.22 -12.95
N SER A 150 6.42 -16.95 -11.99
CA SER A 150 6.42 -15.71 -11.21
C SER A 150 7.57 -15.69 -10.20
N LEU A 151 8.35 -14.60 -10.21
CA LEU A 151 9.51 -14.39 -9.36
C LEU A 151 9.35 -13.11 -8.53
N LEU A 152 9.86 -13.15 -7.30
CA LEU A 152 10.01 -12.00 -6.39
C LEU A 152 11.46 -11.55 -6.35
N SER A 153 11.67 -10.25 -6.37
CA SER A 153 12.99 -9.66 -6.23
C SER A 153 13.36 -9.43 -4.75
N LEU A 154 14.63 -9.69 -4.45
CA LEU A 154 15.31 -9.27 -3.21
C LEU A 154 16.39 -8.24 -3.58
N ASP A 155 15.98 -7.08 -4.12
CA ASP A 155 16.87 -6.05 -4.64
C ASP A 155 17.77 -6.55 -5.79
N ALA A 156 17.15 -6.84 -6.94
CA ALA A 156 17.85 -7.35 -8.11
C ALA A 156 17.99 -6.30 -9.23
N ALA A 157 18.83 -6.61 -10.22
CA ALA A 157 18.95 -5.86 -11.45
C ALA A 157 18.93 -6.79 -12.67
N LEU A 158 18.22 -6.38 -13.71
CA LEU A 158 18.23 -7.05 -15.01
C LEU A 158 19.16 -6.33 -15.98
N HIS A 159 19.89 -7.13 -16.74
CA HIS A 159 20.82 -6.67 -17.78
C HIS A 159 20.39 -7.15 -19.16
N ASP A 160 20.72 -6.36 -20.18
CA ASP A 160 20.63 -6.77 -21.59
C ASP A 160 21.82 -7.67 -21.99
N GLU A 161 21.84 -8.12 -23.25
CA GLU A 161 22.92 -8.97 -23.79
C GLU A 161 24.29 -8.28 -23.78
N ALA A 162 24.33 -6.95 -23.75
CA ALA A 162 25.56 -6.17 -23.66
C ALA A 162 26.01 -5.91 -22.21
N GLY A 163 25.29 -6.46 -21.22
CA GLY A 163 25.58 -6.28 -19.79
C GLY A 163 25.13 -4.94 -19.22
N ARG A 164 24.33 -4.14 -19.95
CA ARG A 164 23.82 -2.86 -19.45
C ARG A 164 22.56 -3.09 -18.61
N THR A 165 22.45 -2.40 -17.48
CA THR A 165 21.25 -2.46 -16.64
C THR A 165 20.05 -1.88 -17.40
N ILE A 166 18.99 -2.69 -17.56
CA ILE A 166 17.71 -2.29 -18.17
C ILE A 166 16.60 -2.07 -17.14
N ALA A 167 16.70 -2.68 -15.96
CA ALA A 167 15.77 -2.47 -14.86
C ALA A 167 16.44 -2.74 -13.51
N ARG A 168 16.05 -1.96 -12.50
CA ARG A 168 16.27 -2.24 -11.08
C ARG A 168 14.96 -2.76 -10.50
N LEU A 169 15.05 -3.82 -9.72
CA LEU A 169 13.92 -4.53 -9.15
C LEU A 169 14.02 -4.42 -7.63
N PRO A 170 13.31 -3.49 -6.98
CA PRO A 170 13.35 -3.37 -5.53
C PRO A 170 12.79 -4.60 -4.84
N TRP A 171 12.96 -4.69 -3.54
CA TRP A 171 12.37 -5.72 -2.69
C TRP A 171 10.87 -5.88 -2.96
N GLY A 172 10.41 -7.12 -3.18
CA GLY A 172 9.02 -7.43 -3.46
C GLY A 172 8.56 -7.16 -4.89
N ALA A 173 9.41 -6.62 -5.78
CA ALA A 173 9.07 -6.49 -7.19
C ALA A 173 8.78 -7.86 -7.83
N ARG A 174 7.76 -7.91 -8.69
CA ARG A 174 7.29 -9.14 -9.35
C ARG A 174 7.66 -9.12 -10.82
N VAL A 175 8.25 -10.21 -11.28
CA VAL A 175 8.65 -10.40 -12.69
C VAL A 175 8.33 -11.83 -13.13
N ILE A 176 8.31 -12.08 -14.44
CA ILE A 176 8.00 -13.39 -15.00
C ILE A 176 9.23 -13.97 -15.69
N ARG A 177 9.63 -15.19 -15.33
CA ARG A 177 10.55 -16.00 -16.12
C ARG A 177 9.76 -16.75 -17.18
N ASP A 178 9.85 -16.32 -18.43
CA ASP A 178 9.18 -16.97 -19.57
C ASP A 178 10.11 -17.91 -20.36
N GLN A 179 11.42 -17.82 -20.14
CA GLN A 179 12.44 -18.70 -20.69
C GLN A 179 13.58 -18.93 -19.68
N PRO A 180 14.42 -19.94 -19.81
CA PRO A 180 15.42 -20.32 -18.79
C PRO A 180 16.36 -19.21 -18.30
N ARG A 181 16.63 -18.20 -19.12
CA ARG A 181 17.49 -17.05 -18.77
C ARG A 181 16.84 -15.71 -19.09
N SER A 182 15.57 -15.69 -19.42
CA SER A 182 14.84 -14.48 -19.81
C SER A 182 13.79 -14.13 -18.76
N ILE A 183 13.94 -12.94 -18.19
CA ILE A 183 13.01 -12.33 -17.26
C ILE A 183 12.26 -11.24 -18.01
N ARG A 184 10.93 -11.32 -18.03
CA ARG A 184 10.03 -10.37 -18.66
C ARG A 184 9.47 -9.38 -17.64
N LEU A 185 9.50 -8.11 -17.98
CA LEU A 185 8.89 -7.00 -17.24
C LEU A 185 7.43 -6.76 -17.69
N PRO A 186 6.61 -6.02 -16.91
CA PRO A 186 5.23 -5.69 -17.28
C PRO A 186 5.08 -5.02 -18.64
N ASP A 187 6.02 -4.15 -19.01
CA ASP A 187 6.07 -3.43 -20.29
C ASP A 187 6.62 -4.26 -21.47
N GLY A 188 6.84 -5.55 -21.25
CA GLY A 188 7.34 -6.49 -22.28
C GLY A 188 8.84 -6.49 -22.49
N ARG A 189 9.61 -5.56 -21.89
CA ARG A 189 11.08 -5.63 -21.94
C ARG A 189 11.57 -6.92 -21.30
N ARG A 190 12.71 -7.42 -21.78
CA ARG A 190 13.34 -8.65 -21.31
C ARG A 190 14.80 -8.44 -20.99
N GLY A 191 15.28 -9.19 -20.00
CA GLY A 191 16.69 -9.20 -19.62
C GLY A 191 17.04 -10.47 -18.83
N ALA A 192 18.32 -10.61 -18.53
CA ALA A 192 18.82 -11.65 -17.64
C ALA A 192 19.10 -11.08 -16.25
N LEU A 193 19.04 -11.92 -15.20
CA LEU A 193 19.51 -11.54 -13.88
C LEU A 193 21.01 -11.18 -13.95
N GLY A 194 21.33 -9.93 -13.64
CA GLY A 194 22.69 -9.41 -13.64
C GLY A 194 23.27 -9.23 -12.24
N ALA A 195 22.42 -8.91 -11.26
CA ALA A 195 22.80 -8.75 -9.85
C ALA A 195 21.60 -9.02 -8.93
N GLY A 196 21.87 -9.27 -7.66
CA GLY A 196 20.85 -9.53 -6.64
C GLY A 196 20.26 -10.94 -6.72
N GLU A 197 19.10 -11.13 -6.13
CA GLU A 197 18.43 -12.43 -6.02
C GLU A 197 16.97 -12.34 -6.50
N LEU A 198 16.52 -13.39 -7.20
CA LEU A 198 15.11 -13.60 -7.56
C LEU A 198 14.66 -14.94 -6.97
N VAL A 199 13.55 -14.93 -6.25
CA VAL A 199 12.96 -16.11 -5.60
C VAL A 199 11.65 -16.47 -6.29
N PRO A 200 11.42 -17.75 -6.68
CA PRO A 200 10.11 -18.17 -7.17
C PRO A 200 9.00 -17.83 -6.17
N MET A 201 7.90 -17.24 -6.65
CA MET A 201 6.74 -16.92 -5.81
C MET A 201 6.23 -18.15 -5.05
N ALA A 202 6.26 -19.34 -5.70
CA ALA A 202 5.87 -20.59 -5.08
C ALA A 202 6.77 -20.99 -3.87
N ARG A 203 7.98 -20.44 -3.78
CA ARG A 203 8.92 -20.70 -2.67
C ARG A 203 8.94 -19.58 -1.63
N ARG A 204 8.05 -18.58 -1.76
CA ARG A 204 8.00 -17.42 -0.83
C ARG A 204 7.83 -17.89 0.62
N ALA A 205 6.87 -18.76 0.90
CA ALA A 205 6.59 -19.23 2.26
C ALA A 205 7.76 -20.02 2.86
N ASP A 206 8.50 -20.80 2.05
CA ASP A 206 9.69 -21.53 2.49
C ASP A 206 10.85 -20.56 2.83
N ARG A 207 11.04 -19.55 1.98
CA ARG A 207 12.14 -18.56 2.10
C ARG A 207 11.86 -17.52 3.17
N PHE A 208 10.59 -17.14 3.34
CA PHE A 208 10.08 -16.13 4.27
C PHE A 208 8.93 -16.71 5.11
N PRO A 209 9.20 -17.65 6.03
CA PRO A 209 8.15 -18.18 6.89
C PRO A 209 7.59 -17.08 7.80
N ALA A 210 6.28 -17.13 8.07
CA ALA A 210 5.57 -16.18 8.92
C ALA A 210 5.88 -16.42 10.41
N ARG A 211 7.14 -16.20 10.80
CA ARG A 211 7.68 -16.40 12.16
C ARG A 211 8.46 -15.17 12.58
N GLY A 212 8.37 -14.80 13.85
CA GLY A 212 8.96 -13.57 14.39
C GLY A 212 10.45 -13.43 14.13
N ASP A 213 11.24 -14.49 14.36
CA ASP A 213 12.68 -14.50 14.10
C ASP A 213 13.05 -14.29 12.61
N SER A 214 12.23 -14.84 11.71
CA SER A 214 12.40 -14.65 10.28
C SER A 214 12.03 -13.23 9.83
N VAL A 215 10.93 -12.70 10.34
CA VAL A 215 10.47 -11.31 10.08
C VAL A 215 11.53 -10.31 10.56
N VAL A 216 12.06 -10.47 11.78
CA VAL A 216 13.13 -9.62 12.32
C VAL A 216 14.40 -9.70 11.49
N ARG A 217 14.76 -10.89 10.99
CA ARG A 217 15.91 -11.04 10.09
C ARG A 217 15.72 -10.24 8.80
N SER A 218 14.55 -10.33 8.18
CA SER A 218 14.22 -9.53 6.99
C SER A 218 14.23 -8.04 7.28
N ALA A 219 13.74 -7.61 8.45
CA ALA A 219 13.74 -6.21 8.86
C ALA A 219 15.17 -5.65 9.00
N ARG A 220 16.11 -6.44 9.50
CA ARG A 220 17.52 -6.04 9.64
C ARG A 220 18.21 -5.69 8.32
N GLU A 221 17.77 -6.27 7.19
CA GLU A 221 18.28 -5.94 5.84
C GLU A 221 17.91 -4.51 5.41
N TRP A 222 17.03 -3.83 6.15
CA TRP A 222 16.61 -2.47 5.88
C TRP A 222 17.30 -1.42 6.78
N LEU A 223 18.18 -1.83 7.70
CA LEU A 223 18.90 -0.88 8.54
C LEU A 223 19.68 0.13 7.71
N GLY A 224 19.57 1.43 8.07
CA GLY A 224 20.20 2.53 7.36
C GLY A 224 19.46 2.99 6.09
N VAL A 225 18.31 2.38 5.73
CA VAL A 225 17.47 2.87 4.63
C VAL A 225 16.90 4.23 5.02
N PRO A 226 17.04 5.27 4.16
CA PRO A 226 16.56 6.61 4.48
C PRO A 226 15.06 6.68 4.73
N TYR A 227 14.65 7.53 5.67
CA TYR A 227 13.24 7.86 5.84
C TYR A 227 12.70 8.61 4.62
N LEU A 228 11.61 8.13 4.07
CA LEU A 228 10.88 8.77 2.98
C LEU A 228 9.38 8.66 3.23
N TRP A 229 8.69 9.78 3.41
CA TRP A 229 7.23 9.79 3.56
C TRP A 229 6.55 9.13 2.34
N GLY A 230 5.64 8.20 2.58
CA GLY A 230 4.96 7.42 1.53
C GLY A 230 5.83 6.34 0.87
N GLY A 231 7.07 6.16 1.31
CA GLY A 231 8.01 5.19 0.75
C GLY A 231 7.72 3.74 1.17
N VAL A 232 8.02 2.78 0.29
CA VAL A 232 7.90 1.33 0.54
C VAL A 232 9.10 0.54 0.03
N THR A 233 10.20 1.20 -0.32
CA THR A 233 11.38 0.56 -0.94
C THR A 233 12.66 0.83 -0.17
N GLN A 234 13.72 0.08 -0.47
CA GLN A 234 15.06 0.32 0.09
C GLN A 234 15.74 1.60 -0.45
N ALA A 235 15.12 2.31 -1.42
CA ALA A 235 15.54 3.66 -1.80
C ALA A 235 15.02 4.75 -0.85
N GLY A 236 14.04 4.41 -0.01
CA GLY A 236 13.43 5.24 1.02
C GLY A 236 12.11 4.64 1.48
N VAL A 237 11.87 4.66 2.79
CA VAL A 237 10.72 4.00 3.41
C VAL A 237 10.19 4.80 4.60
N ASP A 238 8.86 4.82 4.83
CA ASP A 238 8.29 5.30 6.10
C ASP A 238 8.02 4.15 7.08
N CYS A 239 7.48 4.47 8.25
CA CYS A 239 7.27 3.49 9.34
C CYS A 239 6.32 2.36 8.93
N SER A 240 5.15 2.68 8.43
CA SER A 240 4.13 1.71 8.03
C SER A 240 4.48 0.99 6.72
N GLY A 241 5.18 1.67 5.80
CA GLY A 241 5.71 1.08 4.57
C GLY A 241 6.78 0.03 4.83
N LEU A 242 7.67 0.25 5.81
CA LEU A 242 8.65 -0.74 6.26
C LEU A 242 7.95 -2.01 6.77
N VAL A 243 7.02 -1.85 7.71
CA VAL A 243 6.27 -2.95 8.31
C VAL A 243 5.46 -3.71 7.23
N GLN A 244 4.75 -2.98 6.38
CA GLN A 244 3.95 -3.54 5.28
C GLN A 244 4.82 -4.34 4.30
N SER A 245 5.93 -3.76 3.82
CA SER A 245 6.82 -4.39 2.83
C SER A 245 7.47 -5.66 3.36
N ILE A 246 7.89 -5.67 4.62
CA ILE A 246 8.49 -6.84 5.25
C ILE A 246 7.44 -7.93 5.43
N LEU A 247 6.31 -7.63 6.09
CA LEU A 247 5.28 -8.62 6.39
C LEU A 247 4.61 -9.17 5.14
N TRP A 248 4.48 -8.37 4.08
CA TRP A 248 3.99 -8.87 2.79
C TRP A 248 4.87 -9.99 2.24
N MET A 249 6.21 -9.89 2.33
CA MET A 249 7.12 -10.97 1.93
C MET A 249 6.91 -12.24 2.77
N HIS A 250 6.51 -12.10 4.02
CA HIS A 250 6.17 -13.21 4.93
C HIS A 250 4.72 -13.72 4.77
N GLY A 251 3.98 -13.24 3.75
CA GLY A 251 2.62 -13.70 3.44
C GLY A 251 1.53 -13.00 4.24
N ILE A 252 1.85 -11.92 4.95
CA ILE A 252 0.90 -11.16 5.76
C ILE A 252 0.62 -9.83 5.09
N ALA A 253 -0.64 -9.66 4.65
CA ALA A 253 -1.11 -8.41 4.08
C ALA A 253 -1.53 -7.44 5.20
N LEU A 254 -1.06 -6.22 5.12
CA LEU A 254 -1.45 -5.12 6.00
C LEU A 254 -1.90 -3.91 5.19
N PRO A 255 -2.81 -3.09 5.74
CA PRO A 255 -3.13 -1.80 5.15
C PRO A 255 -1.91 -0.86 5.16
N ARG A 256 -1.99 0.23 4.37
CA ARG A 256 -0.84 1.12 4.14
C ARG A 256 -0.43 1.93 5.36
N ASP A 257 -1.38 2.52 6.08
CA ASP A 257 -1.09 3.50 7.12
C ASP A 257 -1.12 2.90 8.53
N ALA A 258 -0.30 3.43 9.46
CA ALA A 258 -0.17 2.93 10.82
C ALA A 258 -1.49 2.94 11.61
N ASP A 259 -2.34 3.97 11.42
CA ASP A 259 -3.66 4.07 12.05
C ASP A 259 -4.70 3.06 11.49
N MET A 260 -4.41 2.47 10.34
CA MET A 260 -5.16 1.34 9.79
C MET A 260 -4.56 0.01 10.27
N GLN A 261 -3.22 -0.11 10.31
CA GLN A 261 -2.52 -1.31 10.75
C GLN A 261 -2.82 -1.67 12.20
N VAL A 262 -3.02 -0.66 13.08
CA VAL A 262 -3.36 -0.89 14.49
C VAL A 262 -4.69 -1.62 14.69
N ARG A 263 -5.54 -1.71 13.66
CA ARG A 263 -6.83 -2.42 13.69
C ARG A 263 -6.72 -3.89 13.27
N VAL A 264 -5.53 -4.33 12.82
CA VAL A 264 -5.30 -5.69 12.29
C VAL A 264 -4.58 -6.55 13.33
N GLY A 265 -4.98 -7.81 13.43
CA GLY A 265 -4.37 -8.81 14.32
C GLY A 265 -4.92 -8.81 15.75
N ALA A 266 -4.37 -9.71 16.55
CA ALA A 266 -4.75 -9.88 17.96
C ALA A 266 -4.20 -8.71 18.81
N PRO A 267 -5.03 -8.11 19.69
CA PRO A 267 -4.57 -7.05 20.59
C PRO A 267 -3.64 -7.61 21.66
N LEU A 268 -2.59 -6.86 21.94
CA LEU A 268 -1.63 -7.14 23.00
C LEU A 268 -1.54 -5.95 23.98
N ALA A 269 -1.10 -6.24 25.20
CA ALA A 269 -0.74 -5.19 26.13
C ALA A 269 0.53 -4.46 25.59
N PRO A 270 0.55 -3.11 25.57
CA PRO A 270 1.68 -2.35 25.06
C PRO A 270 2.80 -2.26 26.12
N VAL A 271 3.33 -3.40 26.53
CA VAL A 271 4.42 -3.51 27.50
C VAL A 271 5.71 -3.87 26.77
N PRO A 272 6.71 -2.97 26.69
CA PRO A 272 7.90 -3.16 25.85
C PRO A 272 8.61 -4.50 26.04
N GLY A 273 8.77 -4.95 27.29
CA GLY A 273 9.46 -6.19 27.61
C GLY A 273 8.68 -7.49 27.34
N GLU A 274 7.39 -7.39 27.02
CA GLU A 274 6.50 -8.53 26.75
C GLU A 274 6.23 -8.76 25.26
N LEU A 275 6.57 -7.80 24.41
CA LEU A 275 6.42 -7.92 22.96
C LEU A 275 7.43 -8.92 22.41
N LEU A 276 6.94 -9.90 21.67
CA LEU A 276 7.76 -10.91 21.01
C LEU A 276 8.30 -10.40 19.67
N PRO A 277 9.36 -11.01 19.12
CA PRO A 277 9.81 -10.72 17.76
C PRO A 277 8.67 -10.86 16.75
N GLY A 278 8.47 -9.82 15.92
CA GLY A 278 7.40 -9.76 14.93
C GLY A 278 6.08 -9.14 15.39
N ASP A 279 5.89 -8.85 16.68
CA ASP A 279 4.77 -8.04 17.16
C ASP A 279 4.91 -6.60 16.69
N LEU A 280 3.78 -5.91 16.52
CA LEU A 280 3.73 -4.52 16.11
C LEU A 280 3.48 -3.61 17.31
N ALA A 281 4.31 -2.60 17.49
CA ALA A 281 4.16 -1.56 18.50
C ALA A 281 3.65 -0.28 17.83
N PHE A 282 2.59 0.34 18.36
CA PHE A 282 1.95 1.54 17.81
C PHE A 282 2.06 2.71 18.78
N PHE A 283 2.39 3.87 18.21
CA PHE A 283 2.64 5.09 18.95
C PHE A 283 1.69 6.18 18.50
N ALA A 284 1.17 6.97 19.47
CA ALA A 284 0.21 8.02 19.20
C ALA A 284 0.71 9.39 19.65
N GLU A 285 0.41 10.40 18.85
CA GLU A 285 0.47 11.80 19.24
C GLU A 285 -0.96 12.36 19.23
N GLN A 286 -1.35 13.08 20.27
CA GLN A 286 -2.69 13.67 20.39
C GLN A 286 -3.83 12.66 20.14
N GLU A 287 -3.75 11.46 20.75
CA GLU A 287 -4.74 10.37 20.64
C GLU A 287 -4.84 9.69 19.26
N ARG A 288 -4.06 10.13 18.28
CA ARG A 288 -4.01 9.53 16.95
C ARG A 288 -2.74 8.68 16.79
N VAL A 289 -2.90 7.44 16.33
CA VAL A 289 -1.77 6.60 15.95
C VAL A 289 -1.09 7.22 14.72
N THR A 290 0.17 7.59 14.87
CA THR A 290 0.98 8.26 13.84
C THR A 290 2.23 7.48 13.47
N HIS A 291 2.56 6.43 14.24
CA HIS A 291 3.78 5.68 14.02
C HIS A 291 3.62 4.20 14.41
N VAL A 292 4.40 3.34 13.75
CA VAL A 292 4.47 1.90 14.00
C VAL A 292 5.93 1.43 13.96
N ALA A 293 6.25 0.45 14.80
CA ALA A 293 7.52 -0.25 14.82
C ALA A 293 7.31 -1.76 14.88
N LEU A 294 8.28 -2.52 14.37
CA LEU A 294 8.33 -3.97 14.50
C LEU A 294 9.16 -4.34 15.74
N SER A 295 8.59 -5.11 16.65
CA SER A 295 9.30 -5.63 17.81
C SER A 295 10.35 -6.66 17.40
N MET A 296 11.52 -6.53 18.01
CA MET A 296 12.62 -7.50 17.90
C MET A 296 12.70 -8.40 19.16
N GLY A 297 11.78 -8.19 20.11
CA GLY A 297 11.82 -8.81 21.45
C GLY A 297 12.61 -7.98 22.45
N GLU A 298 12.45 -8.28 23.74
CA GLU A 298 13.23 -7.69 24.84
C GLU A 298 13.21 -6.16 24.91
N GLY A 299 12.13 -5.52 24.42
CA GLY A 299 11.98 -4.06 24.39
C GLY A 299 12.60 -3.36 23.18
N LEU A 300 13.35 -4.09 22.36
CA LEU A 300 13.93 -3.54 21.13
C LEU A 300 12.88 -3.47 20.02
N VAL A 301 12.90 -2.39 19.26
CA VAL A 301 12.07 -2.19 18.08
C VAL A 301 12.91 -1.72 16.89
N ILE A 302 12.54 -2.16 15.67
CA ILE A 302 13.09 -1.65 14.43
C ILE A 302 12.01 -0.87 13.70
N HIS A 303 12.33 0.34 13.26
CA HIS A 303 11.38 1.25 12.62
C HIS A 303 12.08 2.27 11.72
N SER A 304 11.33 2.83 10.77
CA SER A 304 11.76 4.00 10.01
C SER A 304 11.15 5.24 10.63
N ALA A 305 11.97 6.17 11.13
CA ALA A 305 11.51 7.38 11.79
C ALA A 305 12.23 8.63 11.27
N LEU A 306 11.47 9.71 11.10
CA LEU A 306 12.06 11.00 10.71
C LEU A 306 13.09 11.49 11.73
N ALA A 307 12.88 11.19 13.04
CA ALA A 307 13.81 11.55 14.09
C ALA A 307 15.19 10.89 13.95
N ASN A 308 15.23 9.68 13.40
CA ASN A 308 16.48 8.96 13.11
C ASN A 308 17.00 9.27 11.70
N GLY A 309 16.15 9.79 10.81
CA GLY A 309 16.44 10.01 9.40
C GLY A 309 16.47 8.74 8.55
N GLU A 310 16.37 7.57 9.19
CA GLU A 310 16.55 6.26 8.56
C GLU A 310 15.84 5.14 9.34
N VAL A 311 15.94 3.92 8.84
CA VAL A 311 15.56 2.71 9.58
C VAL A 311 16.63 2.42 10.64
N ALA A 312 16.22 2.43 11.89
CA ALA A 312 17.09 2.21 13.05
C ALA A 312 16.47 1.28 14.08
N VAL A 313 17.28 0.87 15.05
CA VAL A 313 16.84 0.11 16.24
C VAL A 313 16.88 1.03 17.45
N ASP A 314 15.76 1.08 18.18
CA ASP A 314 15.65 1.78 19.47
C ASP A 314 15.19 0.82 20.58
N ASP A 315 15.61 1.08 21.83
CA ASP A 315 15.19 0.32 23.02
C ASP A 315 14.07 1.11 23.74
N LEU A 316 12.87 0.56 23.78
CA LEU A 316 11.75 1.16 24.53
C LEU A 316 11.92 1.15 26.05
N ARG A 317 12.97 0.50 26.57
CA ARG A 317 13.39 0.54 27.97
C ARG A 317 14.66 1.37 28.17
N GLY A 318 15.19 1.94 27.08
CA GLY A 318 16.41 2.71 27.08
C GLY A 318 16.26 4.09 27.73
N ASP A 319 17.40 4.75 27.92
CA ASP A 319 17.49 6.02 28.64
C ASP A 319 17.87 7.22 27.76
N ARG A 320 18.07 7.03 26.45
CA ARG A 320 18.24 8.12 25.50
C ARG A 320 16.95 8.92 25.36
N ASP A 321 17.04 10.22 25.11
CA ASP A 321 15.86 11.11 24.99
C ASP A 321 14.87 10.63 23.93
N VAL A 322 15.38 10.14 22.78
CA VAL A 322 14.55 9.60 21.70
C VAL A 322 13.81 8.33 22.16
N GLU A 323 14.47 7.45 22.89
CA GLU A 323 13.90 6.20 23.41
C GLU A 323 12.83 6.47 24.47
N ARG A 324 13.13 7.35 25.45
CA ARG A 324 12.14 7.76 26.46
C ARG A 324 10.91 8.41 25.82
N ARG A 325 11.13 9.28 24.83
CA ARG A 325 10.01 9.88 24.10
C ARG A 325 9.18 8.81 23.36
N LEU A 326 9.84 7.92 22.62
CA LEU A 326 9.16 6.85 21.89
C LEU A 326 8.36 5.96 22.85
N ALA A 327 8.95 5.51 23.95
CA ALA A 327 8.28 4.71 24.96
C ALA A 327 7.06 5.42 25.58
N SER A 328 7.12 6.73 25.79
CA SER A 328 6.00 7.52 26.34
C SER A 328 4.81 7.64 25.37
N LEU A 329 5.01 7.41 24.08
CA LEU A 329 3.99 7.47 23.03
C LEU A 329 3.37 6.09 22.70
N LEU A 330 3.87 5.00 23.30
CA LEU A 330 3.38 3.64 23.07
C LEU A 330 1.97 3.48 23.63
N VAL A 331 0.99 3.21 22.77
CA VAL A 331 -0.44 3.15 23.15
C VAL A 331 -1.10 1.81 22.84
N SER A 332 -0.55 1.04 21.90
CA SER A 332 -1.15 -0.23 21.48
C SER A 332 -0.09 -1.18 20.92
N ALA A 333 -0.40 -2.47 20.94
CA ALA A 333 0.40 -3.47 20.26
C ALA A 333 -0.50 -4.53 19.60
N ARG A 334 0.00 -5.17 18.55
CA ARG A 334 -0.72 -6.20 17.79
C ARG A 334 0.17 -7.36 17.43
N ARG A 335 -0.40 -8.57 17.47
CA ARG A 335 0.20 -9.77 16.88
C ARG A 335 -0.54 -10.09 15.58
N VAL A 336 0.20 -10.05 14.47
CA VAL A 336 -0.31 -10.35 13.12
C VAL A 336 0.24 -11.67 12.59
N LEU A 337 1.27 -12.21 13.25
CA LEU A 337 1.83 -13.52 12.94
C LEU A 337 0.91 -14.62 13.47
N PRO A 338 0.79 -15.77 12.75
CA PRO A 338 0.13 -16.94 13.27
C PRO A 338 0.86 -17.49 14.50
N ASP A 339 0.11 -18.23 15.35
CA ASP A 339 0.64 -18.92 16.53
C ASP A 339 1.62 -20.04 16.16
#